data_cb56004a34fe63c4269019cae43edaee
#
_entry.id   cb56004a34fe63c4269019cae43edaee
#
_cell.length_a   1.000
_cell.length_b   1.000
_cell.length_c   1.000
_cell.angle_alpha   90.00
_cell.angle_beta   90.00
_cell.angle_gamma   90.00
#
_symmetry.space_group_name_H-M   'P 1'
#
loop_
_entity.id
_entity.type
_entity.pdbx_description
1 polymer ?
#
loop_
_entity_poly.entity_id
_entity_poly.type
_entity_poly.pdbx_seq_one_letter_code
_entity_poly.pdbx_strand_id
1 'polypeptide(L)'
;IYNDDGTTAWDLQGYGDLDRDAPDTVNPSLWRNTQLNAKAGLFEVCDGIYQVRGFDMANATFIRTNNGWIIFDVLMCKENMQAAKALMENRFGPLDIKAVLYSHSHVDHFGGAEGAIDRNDVADPSLSVDKQLASGKTVILAPEGFLKHAISENVYAGIAMARRAQYQYGTVLEKGEKGALSIGIGMGQSTGQVSLIAPTYEIGEDVPKLTIDGLEIEFQLTPGTEAPAEMNAYFPKYRALWMAENCTGTLHNLYTLRGAQVRDANDWAKYIIEADQRFCDKTDVVFQSHNWPHWGNNVVNDYMVNTAAVYKFINDQTLTYINQGYTSDEISNMIELPEALNKIWYTRQYYGTVAHNAKAVYQKFMGWYDSNPVNLNPLMPSDSAKKWVEYLGDVDKVLQMAKADFDKGEYQWVAEVTNTIVFADPTNTD
;
A
#
# COMPACT_ATOMS: atom_id res chain seq x y z
N ILE A 1 8.04 -20.11 -2.57
CA ILE A 1 6.84 -20.57 -1.86
C ILE A 1 5.85 -21.08 -2.90
N TYR A 2 5.22 -22.20 -2.63
CA TYR A 2 4.33 -22.89 -3.57
C TYR A 2 2.95 -23.09 -2.96
N ASN A 3 1.94 -23.09 -3.82
CA ASN A 3 0.58 -23.50 -3.52
C ASN A 3 0.48 -25.05 -3.42
N ASP A 4 -0.58 -25.56 -2.84
CA ASP A 4 -0.83 -27.01 -2.71
C ASP A 4 -0.90 -27.74 -4.07
N ASP A 5 -1.26 -27.05 -5.13
CA ASP A 5 -1.31 -27.56 -6.51
C ASP A 5 0.05 -27.49 -7.25
N GLY A 6 1.10 -27.02 -6.58
CA GLY A 6 2.45 -26.87 -7.11
C GLY A 6 2.69 -25.62 -7.94
N THR A 7 1.71 -24.74 -8.10
CA THR A 7 1.91 -23.42 -8.69
C THR A 7 2.69 -22.50 -7.73
N THR A 8 3.34 -21.49 -8.26
CA THR A 8 4.13 -20.54 -7.45
C THR A 8 3.22 -19.52 -6.77
N ALA A 9 3.22 -19.49 -5.44
CA ALA A 9 2.59 -18.44 -4.65
C ALA A 9 3.48 -17.19 -4.57
N TRP A 10 4.79 -17.38 -4.38
CA TRP A 10 5.76 -16.30 -4.27
C TRP A 10 7.15 -16.72 -4.73
N ASP A 11 7.79 -15.85 -5.52
CA ASP A 11 9.14 -16.08 -6.04
C ASP A 11 9.88 -14.76 -6.24
N LEU A 12 11.11 -14.67 -5.73
CA LEU A 12 12.02 -13.55 -5.94
C LEU A 12 13.07 -13.82 -7.03
N GLN A 13 13.29 -15.08 -7.43
CA GLN A 13 14.32 -15.45 -8.40
C GLN A 13 14.02 -14.90 -9.80
N GLY A 14 12.72 -14.73 -10.13
CA GLY A 14 12.28 -14.17 -11.41
C GLY A 14 12.73 -12.73 -11.69
N TYR A 15 13.17 -11.99 -10.66
CA TYR A 15 13.69 -10.62 -10.83
C TYR A 15 15.15 -10.56 -11.29
N GLY A 16 15.85 -11.71 -11.37
CA GLY A 16 17.24 -11.78 -11.82
C GLY A 16 18.25 -11.32 -10.77
N ASP A 17 19.46 -10.97 -11.24
CA ASP A 17 20.52 -10.45 -10.37
C ASP A 17 20.30 -8.97 -10.07
N LEU A 18 19.91 -8.69 -8.83
CA LEU A 18 19.72 -7.34 -8.30
C LEU A 18 20.95 -6.77 -7.61
N ASP A 19 21.99 -7.58 -7.32
CA ASP A 19 23.22 -7.14 -6.62
C ASP A 19 24.25 -6.53 -7.61
N ARG A 20 23.80 -5.65 -8.51
CA ARG A 20 24.58 -4.92 -9.51
C ARG A 20 24.17 -3.46 -9.57
N ASP A 21 24.90 -2.67 -10.35
CA ASP A 21 24.55 -1.28 -10.61
C ASP A 21 23.21 -1.17 -11.36
N ALA A 22 22.52 -0.03 -11.17
CA ALA A 22 21.25 0.23 -11.84
C ALA A 22 21.42 0.22 -13.37
N PRO A 23 20.59 -0.53 -14.10
CA PRO A 23 20.59 -0.46 -15.57
C PRO A 23 20.02 0.86 -16.07
N ASP A 24 20.34 1.25 -17.30
CA ASP A 24 19.87 2.49 -17.92
C ASP A 24 18.33 2.56 -18.06
N THR A 25 17.65 1.43 -17.99
CA THR A 25 16.17 1.32 -18.06
C THR A 25 15.46 1.64 -16.75
N VAL A 26 16.19 1.81 -15.63
CA VAL A 26 15.62 1.98 -14.30
C VAL A 26 16.20 3.20 -13.58
N ASN A 27 15.35 4.00 -12.96
CA ASN A 27 15.80 5.07 -12.08
C ASN A 27 16.70 4.49 -10.96
N PRO A 28 17.93 5.01 -10.76
CA PRO A 28 18.88 4.47 -9.78
C PRO A 28 18.32 4.40 -8.35
N SER A 29 17.48 5.37 -7.95
CA SER A 29 16.91 5.35 -6.61
C SER A 29 15.80 4.31 -6.45
N LEU A 30 15.01 4.02 -7.51
CA LEU A 30 14.08 2.89 -7.53
C LEU A 30 14.84 1.56 -7.49
N TRP A 31 15.96 1.45 -8.24
CA TRP A 31 16.82 0.27 -8.21
C TRP A 31 17.29 -0.03 -6.78
N ARG A 32 17.76 1.00 -6.06
CA ARG A 32 18.17 0.85 -4.66
C ARG A 32 17.02 0.44 -3.74
N ASN A 33 15.84 1.02 -3.91
CA ASN A 33 14.62 0.61 -3.18
C ASN A 33 14.30 -0.87 -3.46
N THR A 34 14.38 -1.29 -4.72
CA THR A 34 14.16 -2.69 -5.14
C THR A 34 15.15 -3.65 -4.50
N GLN A 35 16.45 -3.31 -4.51
CA GLN A 35 17.48 -4.11 -3.85
C GLN A 35 17.20 -4.35 -2.36
N LEU A 36 16.65 -3.34 -1.67
CA LEU A 36 16.31 -3.44 -0.25
C LEU A 36 15.03 -4.25 -0.04
N ASN A 37 14.00 -4.05 -0.87
CA ASN A 37 12.75 -4.82 -0.81
C ASN A 37 12.95 -6.31 -1.13
N ALA A 38 13.93 -6.65 -1.96
CA ALA A 38 14.28 -8.03 -2.31
C ALA A 38 15.04 -8.77 -1.22
N LYS A 39 15.48 -8.10 -0.13
CA LYS A 39 16.13 -8.77 1.01
C LYS A 39 15.08 -9.53 1.83
N ALA A 40 14.97 -10.83 1.58
CA ALA A 40 14.00 -11.71 2.21
C ALA A 40 14.58 -12.46 3.42
N GLY A 41 13.76 -12.62 4.45
CA GLY A 41 14.13 -13.40 5.65
C GLY A 41 13.54 -12.88 6.93
N LEU A 42 14.07 -13.39 8.04
CA LEU A 42 13.72 -12.98 9.39
C LEU A 42 14.69 -11.89 9.89
N PHE A 43 14.15 -10.75 10.28
CA PHE A 43 14.89 -9.58 10.74
C PHE A 43 14.45 -9.18 12.14
N GLU A 44 15.41 -8.91 13.01
CA GLU A 44 15.14 -8.31 14.32
C GLU A 44 14.93 -6.80 14.15
N VAL A 45 13.81 -6.30 14.66
CA VAL A 45 13.51 -4.86 14.75
C VAL A 45 14.14 -4.30 16.01
N CYS A 46 13.89 -4.96 17.14
CA CYS A 46 14.54 -4.79 18.42
C CYS A 46 14.38 -6.10 19.21
N ASP A 47 15.06 -6.25 20.37
CA ASP A 47 14.89 -7.45 21.18
C ASP A 47 13.42 -7.66 21.57
N GLY A 48 12.83 -8.72 21.04
CA GLY A 48 11.43 -9.10 21.23
C GLY A 48 10.47 -8.69 20.08
N ILE A 49 10.91 -7.96 19.08
CA ILE A 49 10.12 -7.66 17.87
C ILE A 49 10.89 -8.11 16.63
N TYR A 50 10.24 -8.95 15.82
CA TYR A 50 10.83 -9.57 14.63
C TYR A 50 9.90 -9.38 13.43
N GLN A 51 10.46 -9.13 12.25
CA GLN A 51 9.73 -9.06 10.97
C GLN A 51 10.23 -10.12 10.00
N VAL A 52 9.29 -10.82 9.38
CA VAL A 52 9.56 -11.55 8.14
C VAL A 52 9.26 -10.62 6.98
N ARG A 53 10.29 -10.29 6.21
CA ARG A 53 10.24 -9.39 5.06
C ARG A 53 10.60 -10.09 3.78
N GLY A 54 10.10 -9.59 2.64
CA GLY A 54 10.38 -10.14 1.31
C GLY A 54 9.68 -11.46 1.01
N PHE A 55 8.74 -11.91 1.86
CA PHE A 55 7.91 -13.09 1.63
C PHE A 55 6.57 -12.71 0.99
N ASP A 56 6.28 -11.42 0.91
CA ASP A 56 5.14 -10.79 0.24
C ASP A 56 5.47 -9.31 -0.01
N MET A 57 4.49 -8.53 -0.51
CA MET A 57 4.60 -7.08 -0.55
C MET A 57 4.60 -6.47 0.86
N ALA A 58 3.81 -7.02 1.78
CA ALA A 58 3.74 -6.62 3.18
C ALA A 58 4.72 -7.43 4.06
N ASN A 59 4.91 -6.98 5.29
CA ASN A 59 5.69 -7.63 6.33
C ASN A 59 4.79 -8.34 7.33
N ALA A 60 5.17 -9.55 7.78
CA ALA A 60 4.58 -10.16 8.97
C ALA A 60 5.44 -9.82 10.19
N THR A 61 4.84 -9.25 11.23
CA THR A 61 5.55 -8.85 12.44
C THR A 61 5.15 -9.71 13.62
N PHE A 62 6.16 -10.23 14.34
CA PHE A 62 6.00 -11.07 15.52
C PHE A 62 6.54 -10.34 16.75
N ILE A 63 5.70 -10.17 17.76
CA ILE A 63 6.00 -9.42 18.98
C ILE A 63 5.89 -10.34 20.16
N ARG A 64 6.96 -10.45 20.94
CA ARG A 64 7.03 -11.32 22.12
C ARG A 64 6.22 -10.73 23.27
N THR A 65 5.36 -11.54 23.86
CA THR A 65 4.64 -11.28 25.12
C THR A 65 5.36 -11.96 26.28
N ASN A 66 4.73 -12.09 27.44
CA ASN A 66 5.35 -12.78 28.58
C ASN A 66 5.49 -14.29 28.34
N ASN A 67 4.49 -14.93 27.73
CA ASN A 67 4.45 -16.39 27.55
C ASN A 67 4.24 -16.83 26.09
N GLY A 68 4.10 -15.89 25.14
CA GLY A 68 3.81 -16.22 23.74
C GLY A 68 4.13 -15.07 22.80
N TRP A 69 3.32 -14.95 21.75
CA TRP A 69 3.53 -14.01 20.66
C TRP A 69 2.24 -13.34 20.20
N ILE A 70 2.38 -12.12 19.75
CA ILE A 70 1.38 -11.41 18.95
C ILE A 70 1.89 -11.39 17.51
N ILE A 71 1.01 -11.61 16.54
CA ILE A 71 1.30 -11.38 15.12
C ILE A 71 0.60 -10.09 14.71
N PHE A 72 1.35 -9.14 14.18
CA PHE A 72 0.80 -7.91 13.58
C PHE A 72 0.92 -8.02 12.06
N ASP A 73 -0.21 -8.02 11.38
CA ASP A 73 -0.43 -8.35 9.96
C ASP A 73 0.02 -9.77 9.56
N VAL A 74 -0.70 -10.39 8.66
CA VAL A 74 -0.53 -11.80 8.35
C VAL A 74 -0.31 -12.07 6.85
N LEU A 75 0.23 -11.07 6.13
CA LEU A 75 0.49 -11.15 4.68
C LEU A 75 -0.77 -11.35 3.84
N MET A 76 -0.61 -11.45 2.53
CA MET A 76 -1.71 -11.52 1.57
C MET A 76 -2.30 -12.92 1.43
N CYS A 77 -1.52 -14.00 1.67
CA CYS A 77 -1.98 -15.36 1.45
C CYS A 77 -1.47 -16.35 2.51
N LYS A 78 -2.20 -17.44 2.63
CA LYS A 78 -1.97 -18.51 3.59
C LYS A 78 -0.57 -19.10 3.49
N GLU A 79 -0.14 -19.43 2.28
CA GLU A 79 1.13 -20.12 2.01
C GLU A 79 2.32 -19.27 2.43
N ASN A 80 2.27 -17.97 2.14
CA ASN A 80 3.32 -17.04 2.54
C ASN A 80 3.37 -16.84 4.05
N MET A 81 2.20 -16.75 4.70
CA MET A 81 2.13 -16.64 6.15
C MET A 81 2.59 -17.93 6.85
N GLN A 82 2.26 -19.11 6.31
CA GLN A 82 2.78 -20.38 6.81
C GLN A 82 4.31 -20.43 6.72
N ALA A 83 4.88 -19.99 5.60
CA ALA A 83 6.33 -19.92 5.42
C ALA A 83 6.97 -18.92 6.40
N ALA A 84 6.36 -17.77 6.64
CA ALA A 84 6.82 -16.79 7.60
C ALA A 84 6.78 -17.33 9.04
N LYS A 85 5.68 -17.98 9.42
CA LYS A 85 5.53 -18.64 10.72
C LYS A 85 6.56 -19.76 10.92
N ALA A 86 6.78 -20.60 9.92
CA ALA A 86 7.78 -21.68 9.96
C ALA A 86 9.20 -21.12 10.16
N LEU A 87 9.51 -19.97 9.56
CA LEU A 87 10.81 -19.32 9.75
C LEU A 87 11.00 -18.85 11.20
N MET A 88 9.95 -18.32 11.82
CA MET A 88 9.93 -17.96 13.24
C MET A 88 10.05 -19.22 14.13
N GLU A 89 9.28 -20.29 13.84
CA GLU A 89 9.31 -21.52 14.60
C GLU A 89 10.66 -22.24 14.53
N ASN A 90 11.34 -22.16 13.40
CA ASN A 90 12.73 -22.67 13.26
C ASN A 90 13.72 -21.91 14.17
N ARG A 91 13.47 -20.65 14.47
CA ARG A 91 14.32 -19.82 15.33
C ARG A 91 13.98 -19.95 16.81
N PHE A 92 12.69 -20.00 17.16
CA PHE A 92 12.20 -19.84 18.54
C PHE A 92 11.47 -21.05 19.10
N GLY A 93 11.28 -22.11 18.30
CA GLY A 93 10.41 -23.24 18.62
C GLY A 93 8.93 -22.93 18.34
N PRO A 94 8.03 -23.84 18.70
CA PRO A 94 6.60 -23.68 18.48
C PRO A 94 6.08 -22.37 19.08
N LEU A 95 5.27 -21.64 18.29
CA LEU A 95 4.76 -20.32 18.68
C LEU A 95 3.39 -20.46 19.35
N ASP A 96 3.27 -19.99 20.57
CA ASP A 96 1.97 -19.79 21.25
C ASP A 96 1.42 -18.42 20.90
N ILE A 97 0.48 -18.35 19.95
CA ILE A 97 -0.08 -17.09 19.44
C ILE A 97 -1.21 -16.61 20.33
N LYS A 98 -0.98 -15.54 21.08
CA LYS A 98 -1.94 -14.93 22.00
C LYS A 98 -2.94 -14.03 21.28
N ALA A 99 -2.48 -13.31 20.27
CA ALA A 99 -3.35 -12.46 19.45
C ALA A 99 -2.80 -12.31 18.02
N VAL A 100 -3.73 -11.99 17.13
CA VAL A 100 -3.44 -11.49 15.77
C VAL A 100 -4.04 -10.09 15.69
N LEU A 101 -3.28 -9.12 15.19
CA LEU A 101 -3.74 -7.76 14.96
C LEU A 101 -3.69 -7.45 13.46
N TYR A 102 -4.79 -6.98 12.91
CA TYR A 102 -4.83 -6.41 11.56
C TYR A 102 -4.68 -4.89 11.67
N SER A 103 -3.68 -4.34 11.02
CA SER A 103 -3.44 -2.88 11.03
C SER A 103 -4.55 -2.11 10.33
N HIS A 104 -5.07 -2.65 9.24
CA HIS A 104 -6.12 -2.04 8.43
C HIS A 104 -6.82 -3.05 7.50
N SER A 105 -7.77 -2.57 6.72
CA SER A 105 -8.75 -3.40 5.98
C SER A 105 -8.30 -3.88 4.59
N HIS A 106 -7.02 -3.75 4.22
CA HIS A 106 -6.51 -4.27 2.95
C HIS A 106 -6.06 -5.73 3.04
N VAL A 107 -6.19 -6.45 1.93
CA VAL A 107 -6.04 -7.91 1.88
C VAL A 107 -4.62 -8.39 2.19
N ASP A 108 -3.61 -7.63 1.86
CA ASP A 108 -2.20 -7.96 2.12
C ASP A 108 -1.80 -7.88 3.61
N HIS A 109 -2.73 -7.47 4.49
CA HIS A 109 -2.55 -7.43 5.93
C HIS A 109 -3.39 -8.48 6.68
N PHE A 110 -4.44 -9.02 6.05
CA PHE A 110 -5.28 -10.05 6.68
C PHE A 110 -5.41 -11.35 5.87
N GLY A 111 -5.05 -11.35 4.60
CA GLY A 111 -5.35 -12.46 3.68
C GLY A 111 -4.69 -13.79 4.03
N GLY A 112 -3.58 -13.78 4.76
CA GLY A 112 -2.89 -14.98 5.24
C GLY A 112 -3.36 -15.52 6.60
N ALA A 113 -4.49 -15.08 7.13
CA ALA A 113 -4.96 -15.40 8.49
C ALA A 113 -4.95 -16.91 8.80
N GLU A 114 -5.40 -17.76 7.88
CA GLU A 114 -5.38 -19.23 8.07
C GLU A 114 -3.96 -19.83 8.00
N GLY A 115 -2.97 -19.09 7.56
CA GLY A 115 -1.57 -19.46 7.67
C GLY A 115 -0.96 -19.14 9.03
N ALA A 116 -1.52 -18.17 9.73
CA ALA A 116 -1.10 -17.75 11.06
C ALA A 116 -1.68 -18.65 12.17
N ILE A 117 -2.99 -18.89 12.13
CA ILE A 117 -3.75 -19.60 13.18
C ILE A 117 -4.82 -20.50 12.61
N ASP A 118 -5.25 -21.52 13.39
CA ASP A 118 -6.42 -22.33 13.09
C ASP A 118 -7.70 -21.62 13.55
N ARG A 119 -8.77 -21.66 12.74
CA ARG A 119 -10.09 -21.10 13.10
C ARG A 119 -10.65 -21.66 14.40
N ASN A 120 -10.34 -22.91 14.74
CA ASN A 120 -10.79 -23.56 15.97
C ASN A 120 -10.09 -23.01 17.23
N ASP A 121 -8.98 -22.30 17.07
CA ASP A 121 -8.22 -21.70 18.16
C ASP A 121 -8.58 -20.23 18.43
N VAL A 122 -9.52 -19.68 17.66
CA VAL A 122 -9.99 -18.29 17.80
C VAL A 122 -10.94 -18.16 18.99
N ALA A 123 -10.81 -17.06 19.71
CA ALA A 123 -11.69 -16.71 20.85
C ALA A 123 -13.13 -16.46 20.39
N ASP A 124 -14.08 -16.67 21.29
CA ASP A 124 -15.50 -16.41 21.03
C ASP A 124 -15.80 -14.91 21.03
N PRO A 125 -16.21 -14.32 19.87
CA PRO A 125 -16.48 -12.88 19.76
C PRO A 125 -17.69 -12.40 20.57
N SER A 126 -18.52 -13.31 21.11
CA SER A 126 -19.64 -12.94 21.98
C SER A 126 -19.19 -12.56 23.40
N LEU A 127 -17.95 -12.87 23.75
CA LEU A 127 -17.37 -12.55 25.06
C LEU A 127 -16.78 -11.14 25.06
N SER A 128 -16.74 -10.50 26.25
CA SER A 128 -15.94 -9.27 26.40
C SER A 128 -14.45 -9.54 26.13
N VAL A 129 -13.71 -8.52 25.70
CA VAL A 129 -12.28 -8.64 25.36
C VAL A 129 -11.47 -9.25 26.52
N ASP A 130 -11.74 -8.87 27.76
CA ASP A 130 -11.07 -9.43 28.95
C ASP A 130 -11.31 -10.94 29.09
N LYS A 131 -12.55 -11.42 28.83
CA LYS A 131 -12.88 -12.84 28.86
C LYS A 131 -12.25 -13.58 27.68
N GLN A 132 -12.19 -12.97 26.51
CA GLN A 132 -11.48 -13.53 25.36
C GLN A 132 -9.98 -13.72 25.68
N LEU A 133 -9.32 -12.69 26.22
CA LEU A 133 -7.91 -12.73 26.62
C LEU A 133 -7.64 -13.78 27.71
N ALA A 134 -8.59 -14.00 28.62
CA ALA A 134 -8.49 -15.00 29.67
C ALA A 134 -8.84 -16.43 29.21
N SER A 135 -9.37 -16.61 28.01
CA SER A 135 -9.87 -17.91 27.53
C SER A 135 -8.78 -18.92 27.13
N GLY A 136 -7.55 -18.45 26.94
CA GLY A 136 -6.45 -19.24 26.38
C GLY A 136 -6.54 -19.46 24.86
N LYS A 137 -7.52 -18.83 24.19
CA LYS A 137 -7.68 -18.80 22.73
C LYS A 137 -7.04 -17.55 22.13
N THR A 138 -6.74 -17.59 20.83
CA THR A 138 -6.20 -16.45 20.10
C THR A 138 -7.26 -15.38 19.88
N VAL A 139 -7.00 -14.17 20.31
CA VAL A 139 -7.85 -13.00 20.06
C VAL A 139 -7.46 -12.36 18.73
N ILE A 140 -8.42 -11.97 17.92
CA ILE A 140 -8.17 -11.23 16.67
C ILE A 140 -8.67 -9.79 16.86
N LEU A 141 -7.76 -8.84 16.76
CA LEU A 141 -8.04 -7.42 16.95
C LEU A 141 -7.88 -6.67 15.63
N ALA A 142 -8.73 -5.69 15.40
CA ALA A 142 -8.65 -4.81 14.22
C ALA A 142 -9.22 -3.43 14.57
N PRO A 143 -8.93 -2.37 13.80
CA PRO A 143 -9.56 -1.06 14.01
C PRO A 143 -11.06 -1.12 13.75
N GLU A 144 -11.82 -0.26 14.43
CA GLU A 144 -13.27 -0.13 14.25
C GLU A 144 -13.66 0.03 12.78
N GLY A 145 -14.68 -0.72 12.34
CA GLY A 145 -15.16 -0.73 10.97
C GLY A 145 -14.36 -1.63 10.01
N PHE A 146 -13.35 -2.34 10.50
CA PHE A 146 -12.49 -3.20 9.69
C PHE A 146 -13.27 -4.16 8.79
N LEU A 147 -14.17 -4.96 9.37
CA LEU A 147 -14.89 -6.00 8.61
C LEU A 147 -15.76 -5.39 7.50
N LYS A 148 -16.43 -4.29 7.79
CA LYS A 148 -17.24 -3.55 6.81
C LYS A 148 -16.39 -3.10 5.61
N HIS A 149 -15.23 -2.54 5.86
CA HIS A 149 -14.37 -1.99 4.83
C HIS A 149 -13.62 -3.08 4.06
N ALA A 150 -13.15 -4.14 4.72
CA ALA A 150 -12.58 -5.31 4.07
C ALA A 150 -13.56 -5.97 3.09
N ILE A 151 -14.84 -6.11 3.47
CA ILE A 151 -15.89 -6.64 2.59
C ILE A 151 -16.20 -5.66 1.45
N SER A 152 -16.36 -4.37 1.73
CA SER A 152 -16.75 -3.40 0.70
C SER A 152 -15.72 -3.29 -0.42
N GLU A 153 -14.44 -3.29 -0.10
CA GLU A 153 -13.37 -3.21 -1.10
C GLU A 153 -13.21 -4.51 -1.90
N ASN A 154 -13.30 -5.67 -1.25
CA ASN A 154 -13.02 -6.93 -1.91
C ASN A 154 -14.24 -7.60 -2.55
N VAL A 155 -15.47 -7.16 -2.22
CA VAL A 155 -16.71 -7.79 -2.70
C VAL A 155 -17.50 -6.87 -3.64
N TYR A 156 -17.84 -5.63 -3.25
CA TYR A 156 -18.77 -4.79 -4.02
C TYR A 156 -18.26 -4.46 -5.42
N ALA A 157 -17.04 -3.99 -5.54
CA ALA A 157 -16.38 -3.73 -6.81
C ALA A 157 -15.18 -4.66 -7.06
N GLY A 158 -15.06 -5.75 -6.32
CA GLY A 158 -13.90 -6.63 -6.27
C GLY A 158 -13.45 -7.15 -7.63
N ILE A 159 -14.40 -7.56 -8.50
CA ILE A 159 -14.07 -8.02 -9.87
C ILE A 159 -13.45 -6.90 -10.71
N ALA A 160 -13.97 -5.68 -10.61
CA ALA A 160 -13.42 -4.52 -11.34
C ALA A 160 -12.04 -4.14 -10.78
N MET A 161 -11.90 -4.13 -9.45
CA MET A 161 -10.63 -3.84 -8.79
C MET A 161 -9.56 -4.88 -9.12
N ALA A 162 -9.90 -6.18 -9.12
CA ALA A 162 -8.97 -7.26 -9.50
C ALA A 162 -8.44 -7.10 -10.94
N ARG A 163 -9.31 -6.73 -11.89
CA ARG A 163 -8.88 -6.44 -13.27
C ARG A 163 -7.96 -5.21 -13.33
N ARG A 164 -8.28 -4.16 -12.60
CA ARG A 164 -7.51 -2.91 -12.58
C ARG A 164 -6.19 -3.06 -11.79
N ALA A 165 -6.10 -4.02 -10.87
CA ALA A 165 -4.87 -4.36 -10.18
C ALA A 165 -3.72 -4.73 -11.12
N GLN A 166 -4.02 -5.25 -12.32
CA GLN A 166 -3.02 -5.51 -13.36
C GLN A 166 -2.25 -4.23 -13.75
N TYR A 167 -2.93 -3.09 -13.81
CA TYR A 167 -2.31 -1.79 -14.09
C TYR A 167 -1.60 -1.21 -12.87
N GLN A 168 -2.10 -1.48 -11.66
CA GLN A 168 -1.49 -1.02 -10.42
C GLN A 168 -0.16 -1.71 -10.15
N TYR A 169 -0.09 -3.02 -10.37
CA TYR A 169 1.04 -3.86 -9.93
C TYR A 169 1.85 -4.45 -11.08
N GLY A 170 1.45 -4.22 -12.33
CA GLY A 170 2.14 -4.77 -13.50
C GLY A 170 2.15 -6.29 -13.58
N THR A 171 1.12 -6.97 -13.06
CA THR A 171 1.09 -8.44 -12.88
C THR A 171 1.11 -9.22 -14.20
N VAL A 172 0.82 -8.57 -15.34
CA VAL A 172 0.87 -9.17 -16.67
C VAL A 172 2.22 -8.95 -17.38
N LEU A 173 3.13 -8.19 -16.76
CA LEU A 173 4.46 -7.94 -17.29
C LEU A 173 5.44 -8.99 -16.76
N GLU A 174 6.46 -9.29 -17.56
CA GLU A 174 7.57 -10.11 -17.08
C GLU A 174 8.32 -9.42 -15.95
N LYS A 175 8.78 -10.20 -14.96
CA LYS A 175 9.60 -9.67 -13.87
C LYS A 175 10.95 -9.21 -14.40
N GLY A 176 11.42 -8.05 -13.94
CA GLY A 176 12.73 -7.54 -14.29
C GLY A 176 12.75 -6.07 -14.70
N GLU A 177 13.92 -5.60 -15.11
CA GLU A 177 14.24 -4.19 -15.35
C GLU A 177 13.45 -3.51 -16.50
N LYS A 178 12.82 -4.28 -17.39
CA LYS A 178 12.03 -3.80 -18.52
C LYS A 178 10.53 -4.07 -18.36
N GLY A 179 10.12 -4.62 -17.23
CA GLY A 179 8.75 -4.99 -16.94
C GLY A 179 8.35 -4.67 -15.50
N ALA A 180 7.81 -5.66 -14.78
CA ALA A 180 7.46 -5.54 -13.37
C ALA A 180 8.70 -5.71 -12.50
N LEU A 181 9.35 -4.61 -12.11
CA LEU A 181 10.55 -4.63 -11.28
C LEU A 181 10.23 -4.54 -9.80
N SER A 182 9.39 -3.58 -9.41
CA SER A 182 9.06 -3.27 -8.03
C SER A 182 7.79 -2.41 -7.98
N ILE A 183 7.09 -2.47 -6.88
CA ILE A 183 5.94 -1.59 -6.61
C ILE A 183 6.26 -0.53 -5.55
N GLY A 184 7.54 -0.35 -5.19
CA GLY A 184 8.00 0.63 -4.20
C GLY A 184 7.81 0.17 -2.76
N ILE A 185 6.60 -0.25 -2.39
CA ILE A 185 6.27 -0.79 -1.05
C ILE A 185 6.68 -2.26 -0.89
N GLY A 186 7.06 -2.93 -1.97
CA GLY A 186 7.48 -4.33 -2.03
C GLY A 186 7.85 -4.74 -3.45
N MET A 187 8.03 -6.03 -3.68
CA MET A 187 8.41 -6.55 -5.00
C MET A 187 7.22 -6.80 -5.92
N GLY A 188 6.07 -7.15 -5.37
CA GLY A 188 4.86 -7.49 -6.14
C GLY A 188 3.83 -8.20 -5.27
N GLN A 189 2.76 -8.69 -5.88
CA GLN A 189 1.70 -9.44 -5.20
C GLN A 189 1.97 -10.94 -5.19
N SER A 190 1.70 -11.60 -4.06
CA SER A 190 1.62 -13.06 -4.00
C SER A 190 0.32 -13.59 -4.63
N THR A 191 0.31 -14.87 -5.01
CA THR A 191 -0.81 -15.54 -5.71
C THR A 191 -1.28 -16.80 -5.01
N GLY A 192 -1.18 -16.84 -3.67
CA GLY A 192 -1.66 -17.94 -2.86
C GLY A 192 -3.13 -17.83 -2.46
N GLN A 193 -3.56 -18.70 -1.55
CA GLN A 193 -4.92 -18.73 -1.04
C GLN A 193 -5.18 -17.57 -0.08
N VAL A 194 -6.10 -16.69 -0.46
CA VAL A 194 -6.56 -15.59 0.41
C VAL A 194 -7.62 -16.12 1.38
N SER A 195 -7.51 -15.74 2.65
CA SER A 195 -8.45 -16.08 3.72
C SER A 195 -8.80 -14.84 4.55
N LEU A 196 -9.93 -14.88 5.23
CA LEU A 196 -10.30 -13.90 6.25
C LEU A 196 -10.84 -14.62 7.46
N ILE A 197 -10.25 -14.38 8.63
CA ILE A 197 -10.86 -14.70 9.92
C ILE A 197 -11.31 -13.37 10.51
N ALA A 198 -12.62 -13.23 10.74
CA ALA A 198 -13.18 -11.98 11.25
C ALA A 198 -12.55 -11.61 12.60
N PRO A 199 -12.32 -10.31 12.88
CA PRO A 199 -11.90 -9.86 14.19
C PRO A 199 -12.88 -10.33 15.28
N THR A 200 -12.34 -10.74 16.40
CA THR A 200 -13.16 -11.07 17.58
C THR A 200 -13.47 -9.83 18.41
N TYR A 201 -12.69 -8.77 18.21
CA TYR A 201 -12.90 -7.48 18.85
C TYR A 201 -12.33 -6.34 17.98
N GLU A 202 -13.11 -5.29 17.77
CA GLU A 202 -12.66 -4.08 17.08
C GLU A 202 -12.23 -3.02 18.09
N ILE A 203 -11.08 -2.40 17.86
CA ILE A 203 -10.50 -1.31 18.66
C ILE A 203 -11.19 -0.01 18.25
N GLY A 204 -11.97 0.57 19.14
CA GLY A 204 -12.59 1.89 19.02
C GLY A 204 -11.82 2.97 19.76
N GLU A 205 -12.29 4.22 19.66
CA GLU A 205 -11.69 5.37 20.37
C GLU A 205 -11.76 5.25 21.91
N ASP A 206 -12.70 4.47 22.42
CA ASP A 206 -12.86 4.17 23.85
C ASP A 206 -11.83 3.16 24.38
N VAL A 207 -11.04 2.54 23.50
CA VAL A 207 -9.98 1.58 23.86
C VAL A 207 -8.60 2.11 23.46
N PRO A 208 -8.09 3.15 24.18
CA PRO A 208 -6.81 3.75 23.83
C PRO A 208 -5.62 2.81 24.10
N LYS A 209 -5.82 1.76 24.93
CA LYS A 209 -4.81 0.75 25.23
C LYS A 209 -5.40 -0.57 25.68
N LEU A 210 -4.63 -1.64 25.51
CA LEU A 210 -4.96 -2.99 25.91
C LEU A 210 -3.70 -3.72 26.39
N THR A 211 -3.85 -4.65 27.35
CA THR A 211 -2.77 -5.52 27.79
C THR A 211 -3.04 -6.96 27.35
N ILE A 212 -2.12 -7.53 26.54
CA ILE A 212 -2.21 -8.90 26.02
C ILE A 212 -1.03 -9.71 26.57
N ASP A 213 -1.31 -10.75 27.36
CA ASP A 213 -0.31 -11.61 28.01
C ASP A 213 0.87 -10.78 28.60
N GLY A 214 0.49 -9.72 29.35
CA GLY A 214 1.41 -8.83 30.05
C GLY A 214 2.13 -7.80 29.18
N LEU A 215 1.85 -7.71 27.88
CA LEU A 215 2.34 -6.66 27.01
C LEU A 215 1.28 -5.57 26.85
N GLU A 216 1.56 -4.36 27.32
CA GLU A 216 0.73 -3.18 27.10
C GLU A 216 0.96 -2.66 25.67
N ILE A 217 -0.14 -2.30 24.99
CA ILE A 217 -0.18 -1.70 23.66
C ILE A 217 -1.05 -0.45 23.74
N GLU A 218 -0.55 0.68 23.28
CA GLU A 218 -1.33 1.92 23.12
C GLU A 218 -1.72 2.07 21.65
N PHE A 219 -3.00 2.35 21.36
CA PHE A 219 -3.52 2.49 20.00
C PHE A 219 -3.78 3.94 19.63
N GLN A 220 -3.68 4.22 18.32
CA GLN A 220 -4.17 5.43 17.69
C GLN A 220 -4.95 5.03 16.43
N LEU A 221 -6.24 5.32 16.38
CA LEU A 221 -7.03 5.15 15.17
C LEU A 221 -6.69 6.25 14.15
N THR A 222 -6.57 5.86 12.88
CA THR A 222 -6.23 6.77 11.78
C THR A 222 -7.17 6.56 10.59
N PRO A 223 -8.50 6.67 10.79
CA PRO A 223 -9.47 6.37 9.74
C PRO A 223 -9.35 7.33 8.56
N GLY A 224 -9.50 6.79 7.34
CA GLY A 224 -9.47 7.58 6.11
C GLY A 224 -8.08 7.99 5.65
N THR A 225 -7.03 7.41 6.25
CA THR A 225 -5.64 7.53 5.78
C THR A 225 -5.39 6.53 4.67
N GLU A 226 -4.51 5.54 4.85
CA GLU A 226 -4.25 4.53 3.82
C GLU A 226 -5.49 3.65 3.57
N ALA A 227 -6.23 3.32 4.66
CA ALA A 227 -7.51 2.64 4.59
C ALA A 227 -8.61 3.40 5.37
N PRO A 228 -9.90 3.12 5.07
CA PRO A 228 -11.01 3.70 5.84
C PRO A 228 -10.99 3.28 7.32
N ALA A 229 -10.50 2.07 7.62
CA ALA A 229 -10.26 1.57 8.97
C ALA A 229 -8.79 1.19 9.11
N GLU A 230 -8.05 1.97 9.88
CA GLU A 230 -6.62 1.80 10.10
C GLU A 230 -6.23 2.24 11.51
N MET A 231 -5.15 1.66 12.08
CA MET A 231 -4.63 2.02 13.38
C MET A 231 -3.12 1.90 13.47
N ASN A 232 -2.50 2.82 14.19
CA ASN A 232 -1.12 2.74 14.68
C ASN A 232 -1.08 2.12 16.07
N ALA A 233 0.08 1.59 16.49
CA ALA A 233 0.26 0.98 17.80
C ALA A 233 1.64 1.29 18.40
N TYR A 234 1.67 1.67 19.67
CA TYR A 234 2.90 1.89 20.40
C TYR A 234 3.08 0.81 21.47
N PHE A 235 4.30 0.29 21.59
CA PHE A 235 4.70 -0.76 22.53
C PHE A 235 5.67 -0.17 23.59
N PRO A 236 5.17 0.27 24.74
CA PRO A 236 6.00 0.94 25.77
C PRO A 236 7.20 0.10 26.22
N LYS A 237 7.00 -1.22 26.41
CA LYS A 237 8.05 -2.17 26.80
C LYS A 237 9.25 -2.16 25.85
N TYR A 238 8.99 -2.00 24.58
CA TYR A 238 10.00 -2.06 23.52
C TYR A 238 10.42 -0.68 23.01
N ARG A 239 9.80 0.39 23.49
CA ARG A 239 9.98 1.75 22.98
C ARG A 239 9.88 1.80 21.46
N ALA A 240 8.92 1.06 20.94
CA ALA A 240 8.73 0.80 19.51
C ALA A 240 7.34 1.27 19.04
N LEU A 241 7.31 1.98 17.91
CA LEU A 241 6.10 2.53 17.30
C LEU A 241 5.82 1.82 15.98
N TRP A 242 4.64 1.20 15.88
CA TRP A 242 4.09 0.68 14.63
C TRP A 242 3.26 1.76 13.95
N MET A 243 3.61 2.08 12.71
CA MET A 243 2.91 3.10 11.92
C MET A 243 2.04 2.51 10.81
N ALA A 244 1.65 1.25 10.92
CA ALA A 244 0.81 0.56 9.93
C ALA A 244 1.30 0.82 8.49
N GLU A 245 0.48 1.43 7.64
CA GLU A 245 0.87 1.92 6.33
C GLU A 245 0.85 3.46 6.23
N ASN A 246 0.62 4.15 7.37
CA ASN A 246 0.68 5.61 7.45
C ASN A 246 2.05 6.18 7.08
N CYS A 247 3.13 5.43 7.34
CA CYS A 247 4.49 5.74 6.90
C CYS A 247 5.07 4.52 6.18
N THR A 248 5.68 4.72 5.01
CA THR A 248 6.33 3.69 4.20
C THR A 248 7.67 4.21 3.67
N GLY A 249 8.48 3.35 3.07
CA GLY A 249 9.76 3.74 2.44
C GLY A 249 9.60 4.38 1.05
N THR A 250 8.42 4.89 0.74
CA THR A 250 8.08 5.58 -0.51
C THR A 250 6.86 6.48 -0.29
N LEU A 251 6.62 7.46 -1.17
CA LEU A 251 5.36 8.20 -1.18
C LEU A 251 4.21 7.23 -1.50
N HIS A 252 3.22 7.16 -0.63
CA HIS A 252 2.03 6.36 -0.87
C HIS A 252 1.02 7.10 -1.75
N ASN A 253 0.18 6.37 -2.47
CA ASN A 253 -0.90 6.97 -3.26
C ASN A 253 -2.09 7.36 -2.36
N LEU A 254 -2.73 8.49 -2.69
CA LEU A 254 -3.98 8.93 -2.09
C LEU A 254 -5.22 8.38 -2.81
N TYR A 255 -5.02 7.84 -4.00
CA TYR A 255 -6.00 7.10 -4.80
C TYR A 255 -5.25 6.02 -5.56
N THR A 256 -5.66 4.77 -5.36
CA THR A 256 -5.01 3.63 -6.02
C THR A 256 -5.66 3.33 -7.38
N LEU A 257 -4.84 3.01 -8.39
CA LEU A 257 -5.31 2.74 -9.75
C LEU A 257 -6.28 1.54 -9.82
N ARG A 258 -6.13 0.57 -8.90
CA ARG A 258 -7.08 -0.56 -8.80
C ARG A 258 -8.50 -0.11 -8.47
N GLY A 259 -8.63 0.99 -7.75
CA GLY A 259 -9.87 1.53 -7.22
C GLY A 259 -9.94 1.40 -5.70
N ALA A 260 -10.31 2.49 -5.06
CA ALA A 260 -10.58 2.60 -3.63
C ALA A 260 -11.34 3.89 -3.36
N GLN A 261 -11.79 4.11 -2.12
CA GLN A 261 -12.21 5.43 -1.69
C GLN A 261 -11.01 6.38 -1.70
N VAL A 262 -11.25 7.66 -2.05
CA VAL A 262 -10.20 8.67 -2.03
C VAL A 262 -9.78 8.93 -0.59
N ARG A 263 -8.48 8.87 -0.32
CA ARG A 263 -7.85 9.07 0.99
C ARG A 263 -7.70 10.55 1.31
N ASP A 264 -7.63 10.87 2.60
CA ASP A 264 -7.51 12.25 3.05
C ASP A 264 -6.05 12.62 3.34
N ALA A 265 -5.42 13.36 2.44
CA ALA A 265 -4.03 13.80 2.63
C ALA A 265 -3.83 14.69 3.86
N ASN A 266 -4.81 15.55 4.18
CA ASN A 266 -4.72 16.44 5.33
C ASN A 266 -4.85 15.67 6.65
N ASP A 267 -5.83 14.78 6.75
CA ASP A 267 -5.99 13.94 7.95
C ASP A 267 -4.85 12.94 8.08
N TRP A 268 -4.33 12.40 6.97
CA TRP A 268 -3.15 11.54 6.98
C TRP A 268 -1.94 12.27 7.60
N ALA A 269 -1.63 13.49 7.12
CA ALA A 269 -0.57 14.31 7.70
C ALA A 269 -0.82 14.62 9.18
N LYS A 270 -2.06 14.93 9.55
CA LYS A 270 -2.46 15.24 10.92
C LYS A 270 -2.24 14.05 11.86
N TYR A 271 -2.67 12.85 11.47
CA TYR A 271 -2.50 11.64 12.30
C TYR A 271 -1.03 11.25 12.47
N ILE A 272 -0.18 11.45 11.45
CA ILE A 272 1.26 11.23 11.58
C ILE A 272 1.86 12.22 12.60
N ILE A 273 1.51 13.50 12.53
CA ILE A 273 1.99 14.52 13.49
C ILE A 273 1.43 14.25 14.90
N GLU A 274 0.19 13.77 15.02
CA GLU A 274 -0.37 13.36 16.32
C GLU A 274 0.38 12.16 16.89
N ALA A 275 0.73 11.16 16.09
CA ALA A 275 1.57 10.04 16.50
C ALA A 275 2.96 10.52 16.96
N ASP A 276 3.58 11.44 16.22
CA ASP A 276 4.86 12.05 16.59
C ASP A 276 4.78 12.73 17.97
N GLN A 277 3.78 13.59 18.18
CA GLN A 277 3.57 14.30 19.44
C GLN A 277 3.28 13.36 20.63
N ARG A 278 2.58 12.23 20.39
CA ARG A 278 2.21 11.28 21.45
C ARG A 278 3.32 10.31 21.81
N PHE A 279 4.12 9.91 20.83
CA PHE A 279 4.98 8.74 20.97
C PHE A 279 6.45 8.99 20.68
N CYS A 280 6.84 10.01 19.88
CA CYS A 280 8.20 10.15 19.39
C CYS A 280 9.23 10.25 20.52
N ASP A 281 9.02 11.08 21.54
CA ASP A 281 9.97 11.27 22.64
C ASP A 281 10.33 9.99 23.41
N LYS A 282 9.47 8.98 23.34
CA LYS A 282 9.63 7.70 24.02
C LYS A 282 9.87 6.53 23.05
N THR A 283 10.14 6.82 21.77
CA THR A 283 10.33 5.81 20.70
C THR A 283 11.79 5.73 20.29
N ASP A 284 12.34 4.52 20.25
CA ASP A 284 13.69 4.24 19.77
C ASP A 284 13.70 3.66 18.34
N VAL A 285 12.57 3.06 17.91
CA VAL A 285 12.40 2.50 16.57
C VAL A 285 10.97 2.68 16.09
N VAL A 286 10.81 3.12 14.85
CA VAL A 286 9.55 3.08 14.10
C VAL A 286 9.62 1.97 13.05
N PHE A 287 8.53 1.23 12.89
CA PHE A 287 8.40 0.15 11.92
C PHE A 287 6.97 0.07 11.38
N GLN A 288 6.79 -0.60 10.28
CA GLN A 288 5.56 -0.51 9.50
C GLN A 288 5.27 -1.79 8.71
N SER A 289 4.12 -1.79 8.04
CA SER A 289 3.60 -2.92 7.27
C SER A 289 4.42 -3.24 6.01
N HIS A 290 5.15 -2.26 5.46
CA HIS A 290 5.97 -2.38 4.25
C HIS A 290 7.37 -1.85 4.47
N ASN A 291 8.31 -2.22 3.57
CA ASN A 291 9.70 -1.79 3.59
C ASN A 291 10.44 -2.21 4.88
N TRP A 292 11.15 -1.31 5.55
CA TRP A 292 12.05 -1.62 6.68
C TRP A 292 11.96 -0.57 7.80
N PRO A 293 12.33 -0.95 9.04
CA PRO A 293 12.30 -0.04 10.19
C PRO A 293 13.31 1.09 10.13
N HIS A 294 13.09 2.11 10.97
CA HIS A 294 14.00 3.24 11.18
C HIS A 294 14.33 3.36 12.68
N TRP A 295 15.63 3.43 13.01
CA TRP A 295 16.14 3.42 14.37
C TRP A 295 16.74 4.75 14.77
N GLY A 296 16.56 5.13 16.04
CA GLY A 296 17.05 6.35 16.64
C GLY A 296 15.99 7.45 16.66
N ASN A 297 15.80 8.06 17.84
CA ASN A 297 14.73 9.02 18.09
C ASN A 297 14.69 10.17 17.07
N ASN A 298 15.85 10.78 16.76
CA ASN A 298 15.91 11.85 15.77
C ASN A 298 15.51 11.38 14.37
N VAL A 299 15.89 10.15 13.99
CA VAL A 299 15.52 9.56 12.69
C VAL A 299 14.03 9.28 12.63
N VAL A 300 13.45 8.81 13.75
CA VAL A 300 12.00 8.57 13.88
C VAL A 300 11.22 9.87 13.69
N ASN A 301 11.63 10.94 14.39
CA ASN A 301 11.04 12.27 14.26
C ASN A 301 11.12 12.79 12.81
N ASP A 302 12.32 12.79 12.23
CA ASP A 302 12.53 13.25 10.86
C ASP A 302 11.68 12.46 9.86
N TYR A 303 11.59 11.12 10.04
CA TYR A 303 10.82 10.24 9.19
C TYR A 303 9.32 10.59 9.23
N MET A 304 8.75 10.78 10.41
CA MET A 304 7.33 11.08 10.58
C MET A 304 7.01 12.51 10.11
N VAL A 305 7.77 13.51 10.55
CA VAL A 305 7.54 14.91 10.20
C VAL A 305 7.66 15.14 8.69
N ASN A 306 8.69 14.60 8.06
CA ASN A 306 8.86 14.76 6.61
C ASN A 306 7.78 14.02 5.79
N THR A 307 7.36 12.83 6.23
CA THR A 307 6.26 12.10 5.58
C THR A 307 4.97 12.91 5.66
N ALA A 308 4.63 13.43 6.84
CA ALA A 308 3.47 14.30 7.03
C ALA A 308 3.56 15.58 6.17
N ALA A 309 4.74 16.19 6.10
CA ALA A 309 4.95 17.42 5.34
C ALA A 309 4.67 17.24 3.84
N VAL A 310 5.02 16.09 3.25
CA VAL A 310 4.74 15.82 1.84
C VAL A 310 3.24 15.73 1.58
N TYR A 311 2.49 14.97 2.40
CA TYR A 311 1.03 14.88 2.26
C TYR A 311 0.35 16.24 2.47
N LYS A 312 0.78 16.97 3.50
CA LYS A 312 0.25 18.31 3.79
C LYS A 312 0.52 19.28 2.65
N PHE A 313 1.73 19.28 2.08
CA PHE A 313 2.09 20.10 0.92
C PHE A 313 1.20 19.77 -0.28
N ILE A 314 1.04 18.48 -0.62
CA ILE A 314 0.21 18.08 -1.77
C ILE A 314 -1.24 18.55 -1.57
N ASN A 315 -1.80 18.39 -0.38
CA ASN A 315 -3.14 18.85 -0.06
C ASN A 315 -3.27 20.36 -0.26
N ASP A 316 -2.43 21.14 0.42
CA ASP A 316 -2.57 22.59 0.48
C ASP A 316 -2.26 23.26 -0.87
N GLN A 317 -1.24 22.76 -1.57
CA GLN A 317 -0.88 23.29 -2.88
C GLN A 317 -1.95 22.98 -3.93
N THR A 318 -2.53 21.78 -3.88
CA THR A 318 -3.64 21.43 -4.76
C THR A 318 -4.85 22.31 -4.50
N LEU A 319 -5.24 22.53 -3.23
CA LEU A 319 -6.34 23.44 -2.87
C LEU A 319 -6.08 24.86 -3.32
N THR A 320 -4.83 25.33 -3.23
CA THR A 320 -4.42 26.65 -3.73
C THR A 320 -4.70 26.77 -5.22
N TYR A 321 -4.30 25.79 -6.01
CA TYR A 321 -4.54 25.77 -7.45
C TYR A 321 -6.02 25.61 -7.82
N ILE A 322 -6.78 24.78 -7.10
CA ILE A 322 -8.24 24.67 -7.25
C ILE A 322 -8.90 26.05 -7.11
N ASN A 323 -8.53 26.82 -6.05
CA ASN A 323 -9.09 28.15 -5.81
C ASN A 323 -8.63 29.21 -6.84
N GLN A 324 -7.58 28.93 -7.59
CA GLN A 324 -7.13 29.74 -8.74
C GLN A 324 -7.85 29.36 -10.04
N GLY A 325 -8.69 28.31 -10.03
CA GLY A 325 -9.50 27.89 -11.17
C GLY A 325 -8.86 26.82 -12.06
N TYR A 326 -7.75 26.20 -11.65
CA TYR A 326 -7.11 25.14 -12.42
C TYR A 326 -7.87 23.81 -12.30
N THR A 327 -7.89 23.05 -13.40
CA THR A 327 -8.45 21.72 -13.47
C THR A 327 -7.51 20.65 -12.89
N SER A 328 -8.03 19.45 -12.66
CA SER A 328 -7.25 18.31 -12.16
C SER A 328 -6.01 18.00 -13.03
N ASP A 329 -6.17 18.04 -14.36
CA ASP A 329 -5.08 17.73 -15.28
C ASP A 329 -4.04 18.85 -15.32
N GLU A 330 -4.46 20.11 -15.30
CA GLU A 330 -3.54 21.26 -15.21
C GLU A 330 -2.73 21.18 -13.91
N ILE A 331 -3.37 20.97 -12.76
CA ILE A 331 -2.70 20.90 -11.46
C ILE A 331 -1.67 19.76 -11.44
N SER A 332 -2.02 18.60 -11.96
CA SER A 332 -1.12 17.43 -11.97
C SER A 332 0.14 17.65 -12.80
N ASN A 333 0.11 18.56 -13.78
CA ASN A 333 1.25 18.93 -14.59
C ASN A 333 2.05 20.12 -14.02
N MET A 334 1.49 20.84 -13.04
CA MET A 334 2.10 22.07 -12.48
C MET A 334 2.71 21.85 -11.09
N ILE A 335 2.18 20.86 -10.34
CA ILE A 335 2.58 20.67 -8.94
C ILE A 335 3.96 20.02 -8.83
N GLU A 336 4.86 20.69 -8.12
CA GLU A 336 6.19 20.17 -7.83
C GLU A 336 6.50 20.29 -6.35
N LEU A 337 7.18 19.26 -5.79
CA LEU A 337 7.66 19.35 -4.41
C LEU A 337 8.77 20.38 -4.27
N PRO A 338 8.78 21.15 -3.18
CA PRO A 338 9.94 21.96 -2.81
C PRO A 338 11.20 21.09 -2.75
N GLU A 339 12.35 21.66 -3.10
CA GLU A 339 13.63 20.95 -3.15
C GLU A 339 13.94 20.19 -1.85
N ALA A 340 13.62 20.79 -0.70
CA ALA A 340 13.82 20.18 0.62
C ALA A 340 13.05 18.86 0.79
N LEU A 341 11.81 18.79 0.33
CA LEU A 341 10.99 17.56 0.38
C LEU A 341 11.36 16.59 -0.74
N ASN A 342 11.68 17.08 -1.93
CA ASN A 342 12.02 16.24 -3.09
C ASN A 342 13.34 15.47 -2.91
N LYS A 343 14.22 15.89 -2.01
CA LYS A 343 15.48 15.18 -1.68
C LYS A 343 15.32 14.03 -0.73
N ILE A 344 14.18 13.90 -0.06
CA ILE A 344 13.97 12.89 0.97
C ILE A 344 13.77 11.52 0.32
N TRP A 345 14.61 10.54 0.69
CA TRP A 345 14.66 9.25 0.01
C TRP A 345 13.44 8.36 0.30
N TYR A 346 12.85 8.44 1.50
CA TYR A 346 11.70 7.62 1.92
C TYR A 346 10.35 8.20 1.51
N THR A 347 10.32 9.32 0.82
CA THR A 347 9.12 9.90 0.19
C THR A 347 9.22 9.97 -1.32
N ARG A 348 10.11 9.18 -1.94
CA ARG A 348 10.24 9.07 -3.39
C ARG A 348 9.00 8.47 -4.02
N GLN A 349 8.75 8.83 -5.28
CA GLN A 349 7.52 8.58 -6.01
C GLN A 349 7.53 7.21 -6.71
N TYR A 350 7.64 6.11 -5.94
CA TYR A 350 7.70 4.76 -6.50
C TYR A 350 6.35 4.02 -6.48
N TYR A 351 5.43 4.39 -5.59
CA TYR A 351 4.12 3.80 -5.45
C TYR A 351 2.99 4.83 -5.64
N GLY A 352 3.04 5.95 -4.93
CA GLY A 352 2.29 7.15 -5.24
C GLY A 352 3.16 8.16 -5.99
N THR A 353 2.54 9.14 -6.65
CA THR A 353 3.22 10.28 -7.26
C THR A 353 2.57 11.59 -6.83
N VAL A 354 3.32 12.67 -6.84
CA VAL A 354 2.78 14.00 -6.50
C VAL A 354 1.66 14.39 -7.46
N ALA A 355 1.84 14.12 -8.75
CA ALA A 355 0.85 14.40 -9.80
C ALA A 355 -0.47 13.63 -9.59
N HIS A 356 -0.39 12.32 -9.35
CA HIS A 356 -1.59 11.50 -9.14
C HIS A 356 -2.24 11.77 -7.78
N ASN A 357 -1.45 12.08 -6.75
CA ASN A 357 -1.96 12.48 -5.45
C ASN A 357 -2.69 13.84 -5.51
N ALA A 358 -2.22 14.79 -6.32
CA ALA A 358 -2.95 16.01 -6.58
C ALA A 358 -4.31 15.76 -7.26
N LYS A 359 -4.37 14.82 -8.24
CA LYS A 359 -5.66 14.38 -8.83
C LYS A 359 -6.58 13.77 -7.77
N ALA A 360 -6.03 13.04 -6.82
CA ALA A 360 -6.82 12.46 -5.71
C ALA A 360 -7.38 13.54 -4.79
N VAL A 361 -6.59 14.53 -4.40
CA VAL A 361 -7.05 15.68 -3.61
C VAL A 361 -8.13 16.44 -4.38
N TYR A 362 -7.93 16.72 -5.68
CA TYR A 362 -8.95 17.34 -6.51
C TYR A 362 -10.25 16.54 -6.50
N GLN A 363 -10.18 15.23 -6.76
CA GLN A 363 -11.33 14.32 -6.75
C GLN A 363 -12.08 14.36 -5.42
N LYS A 364 -11.37 14.43 -4.30
CA LYS A 364 -11.98 14.50 -2.97
C LYS A 364 -12.84 15.74 -2.75
N PHE A 365 -12.38 16.89 -3.20
CA PHE A 365 -13.05 18.18 -2.97
C PHE A 365 -14.01 18.57 -4.08
N MET A 366 -13.67 18.27 -5.34
CA MET A 366 -14.38 18.75 -6.53
C MET A 366 -15.18 17.63 -7.25
N GLY A 367 -14.84 16.36 -7.01
CA GLY A 367 -15.41 15.24 -7.74
C GLY A 367 -14.83 15.07 -9.15
N TRP A 368 -15.54 14.35 -10.00
CA TRP A 368 -15.07 13.94 -11.34
C TRP A 368 -15.23 15.01 -12.42
N TYR A 369 -16.09 16.02 -12.22
CA TYR A 369 -16.41 17.01 -13.24
C TYR A 369 -15.37 18.13 -13.25
N ASP A 370 -14.79 18.38 -14.41
CA ASP A 370 -13.72 19.36 -14.65
C ASP A 370 -14.21 20.77 -15.01
N SER A 371 -15.50 21.05 -14.89
CA SER A 371 -16.18 22.30 -15.27
C SER A 371 -16.19 22.60 -16.79
N ASN A 372 -15.77 21.68 -17.63
CA ASN A 372 -15.92 21.79 -19.07
C ASN A 372 -17.24 21.15 -19.52
N PRO A 373 -18.22 21.92 -20.07
CA PRO A 373 -19.52 21.38 -20.47
C PRO A 373 -19.41 20.25 -21.52
N VAL A 374 -18.36 20.21 -22.32
CA VAL A 374 -18.12 19.13 -23.31
C VAL A 374 -17.97 17.77 -22.61
N ASN A 375 -17.35 17.75 -21.42
CA ASN A 375 -17.11 16.53 -20.65
C ASN A 375 -18.27 16.13 -19.75
N LEU A 376 -19.34 16.93 -19.68
CA LEU A 376 -20.53 16.60 -18.88
C LEU A 376 -21.33 15.44 -19.48
N ASN A 377 -21.50 15.43 -20.81
CA ASN A 377 -22.22 14.40 -21.54
C ASN A 377 -21.43 13.98 -22.80
N PRO A 378 -20.25 13.38 -22.66
CA PRO A 378 -19.45 12.97 -23.80
C PRO A 378 -20.13 11.84 -24.59
N LEU A 379 -19.82 11.72 -25.87
CA LEU A 379 -20.17 10.53 -26.65
C LEU A 379 -19.51 9.28 -26.03
N MET A 380 -20.08 8.10 -26.32
CA MET A 380 -19.39 6.86 -26.00
C MET A 380 -17.97 6.87 -26.62
N PRO A 381 -16.95 6.40 -25.89
CA PRO A 381 -15.56 6.48 -26.38
C PRO A 381 -15.37 5.93 -27.80
N SER A 382 -15.98 4.78 -28.12
CA SER A 382 -15.90 4.19 -29.47
C SER A 382 -16.61 5.05 -30.54
N ASP A 383 -17.71 5.72 -30.22
CA ASP A 383 -18.45 6.55 -31.16
C ASP A 383 -17.69 7.87 -31.41
N SER A 384 -17.15 8.46 -30.36
CA SER A 384 -16.28 9.64 -30.45
C SER A 384 -15.05 9.33 -31.30
N ALA A 385 -14.38 8.21 -31.03
CA ALA A 385 -13.17 7.78 -31.74
C ALA A 385 -13.42 7.58 -33.25
N LYS A 386 -14.53 6.92 -33.65
CA LYS A 386 -14.90 6.76 -35.05
C LYS A 386 -15.07 8.09 -35.76
N LYS A 387 -15.72 9.07 -35.08
CA LYS A 387 -15.85 10.42 -35.67
C LYS A 387 -14.52 11.14 -35.80
N TRP A 388 -13.65 11.01 -34.78
CA TRP A 388 -12.29 11.56 -34.87
C TRP A 388 -11.49 10.98 -36.04
N VAL A 389 -11.58 9.65 -36.25
CA VAL A 389 -10.94 8.99 -37.38
C VAL A 389 -11.48 9.51 -38.74
N GLU A 390 -12.80 9.74 -38.86
CA GLU A 390 -13.39 10.38 -40.06
C GLU A 390 -12.79 11.77 -40.30
N TYR A 391 -12.55 12.58 -39.26
CA TYR A 391 -11.93 13.91 -39.38
C TYR A 391 -10.43 13.84 -39.67
N LEU A 392 -9.71 12.86 -39.14
CA LEU A 392 -8.28 12.63 -39.39
C LEU A 392 -8.03 12.15 -40.83
N GLY A 393 -8.96 11.41 -41.41
CA GLY A 393 -8.98 10.93 -42.77
C GLY A 393 -8.13 9.68 -43.00
N ASP A 394 -6.82 9.82 -43.21
CA ASP A 394 -5.90 8.73 -43.50
C ASP A 394 -5.22 8.20 -42.21
N VAL A 395 -5.66 7.03 -41.75
CA VAL A 395 -5.13 6.39 -40.53
C VAL A 395 -3.67 5.98 -40.71
N ASP A 396 -3.27 5.46 -41.86
CA ASP A 396 -1.89 5.04 -42.11
C ASP A 396 -0.92 6.22 -42.03
N LYS A 397 -1.35 7.38 -42.51
CA LYS A 397 -0.57 8.61 -42.37
C LYS A 397 -0.46 9.06 -40.94
N VAL A 398 -1.53 8.94 -40.14
CA VAL A 398 -1.50 9.27 -38.71
C VAL A 398 -0.54 8.34 -37.98
N LEU A 399 -0.57 7.04 -38.24
CA LEU A 399 0.36 6.07 -37.64
C LEU A 399 1.83 6.34 -38.01
N GLN A 400 2.09 6.73 -39.27
CA GLN A 400 3.44 7.16 -39.68
C GLN A 400 3.91 8.40 -38.90
N MET A 401 3.03 9.38 -38.69
CA MET A 401 3.34 10.57 -37.88
C MET A 401 3.58 10.18 -36.43
N ALA A 402 2.72 9.35 -35.83
CA ALA A 402 2.87 8.87 -34.45
C ALA A 402 4.20 8.12 -34.26
N LYS A 403 4.63 7.32 -35.24
CA LYS A 403 5.93 6.64 -35.22
C LYS A 403 7.09 7.65 -35.23
N ALA A 404 7.00 8.70 -36.03
CA ALA A 404 8.02 9.75 -36.06
C ALA A 404 8.07 10.54 -34.74
N ASP A 405 6.93 10.73 -34.06
CA ASP A 405 6.85 11.39 -32.75
C ASP A 405 7.38 10.46 -31.65
N PHE A 406 7.12 9.15 -31.73
CA PHE A 406 7.71 8.15 -30.85
C PHE A 406 9.26 8.18 -30.91
N ASP A 407 9.82 8.27 -32.11
CA ASP A 407 11.28 8.37 -32.33
C ASP A 407 11.89 9.67 -31.74
N LYS A 408 11.07 10.71 -31.50
CA LYS A 408 11.46 11.95 -30.83
C LYS A 408 11.29 11.86 -29.29
N GLY A 409 10.68 10.80 -28.77
CA GLY A 409 10.39 10.62 -27.34
C GLY A 409 9.07 11.25 -26.86
N GLU A 410 8.17 11.63 -27.78
CA GLU A 410 6.86 12.22 -27.44
C GLU A 410 5.82 11.14 -27.09
N TYR A 411 6.18 10.24 -26.17
CA TYR A 411 5.42 9.01 -25.87
C TYR A 411 3.99 9.25 -25.41
N GLN A 412 3.75 10.27 -24.58
CA GLN A 412 2.40 10.60 -24.12
C GLN A 412 1.51 11.05 -25.26
N TRP A 413 2.03 11.91 -26.15
CA TRP A 413 1.29 12.35 -27.33
C TRP A 413 0.95 11.19 -28.25
N VAL A 414 1.92 10.30 -28.50
CA VAL A 414 1.67 9.07 -29.28
C VAL A 414 0.57 8.22 -28.66
N ALA A 415 0.58 8.04 -27.33
CA ALA A 415 -0.46 7.32 -26.64
C ALA A 415 -1.85 7.96 -26.82
N GLU A 416 -1.96 9.29 -26.76
CA GLU A 416 -3.24 10.01 -26.96
C GLU A 416 -3.77 9.86 -28.38
N VAL A 417 -2.91 9.97 -29.39
CA VAL A 417 -3.28 9.82 -30.81
C VAL A 417 -3.71 8.37 -31.10
N THR A 418 -2.87 7.40 -30.73
CA THR A 418 -3.13 5.98 -31.04
C THR A 418 -4.32 5.44 -30.23
N ASN A 419 -4.59 5.94 -29.02
CA ASN A 419 -5.79 5.61 -28.26
C ASN A 419 -7.07 5.87 -29.07
N THR A 420 -7.14 6.95 -29.84
CA THR A 420 -8.27 7.25 -30.72
C THR A 420 -8.45 6.17 -31.80
N ILE A 421 -7.36 5.70 -32.39
CA ILE A 421 -7.40 4.65 -33.44
C ILE A 421 -7.85 3.31 -32.84
N VAL A 422 -7.29 2.92 -31.68
CA VAL A 422 -7.65 1.66 -30.99
C VAL A 422 -9.14 1.64 -30.60
N PHE A 423 -9.70 2.75 -30.10
CA PHE A 423 -11.12 2.82 -29.77
C PHE A 423 -12.03 2.86 -30.99
N ALA A 424 -11.56 3.35 -32.15
CA ALA A 424 -12.31 3.32 -33.41
C ALA A 424 -12.32 1.93 -34.04
N ASP A 425 -11.18 1.25 -34.03
CA ASP A 425 -10.97 -0.11 -34.52
C ASP A 425 -10.06 -0.93 -33.58
N PRO A 426 -10.67 -1.69 -32.63
CA PRO A 426 -9.93 -2.54 -31.70
C PRO A 426 -9.14 -3.69 -32.38
N THR A 427 -9.34 -3.92 -33.66
CA THR A 427 -8.62 -4.96 -34.43
C THR A 427 -7.36 -4.43 -35.10
N ASN A 428 -7.15 -3.11 -35.09
CA ASN A 428 -5.92 -2.52 -35.62
C ASN A 428 -4.74 -2.94 -34.73
N THR A 429 -3.72 -3.51 -35.32
CA THR A 429 -2.51 -4.05 -34.68
C THR A 429 -1.27 -3.21 -34.89
N ASP A 430 -1.35 -2.19 -35.76
CA ASP A 430 -0.25 -1.29 -36.06
C ASP A 430 -0.16 -0.14 -35.09
#